data_9116fda9e81f8d454ac62a8b961594e3
#
_entry.id   9116fda9e81f8d454ac62a8b961594e3
#
_cell.length_a   1.000
_cell.length_b   1.000
_cell.length_c   1.000
_cell.angle_alpha   90.00
_cell.angle_beta   90.00
_cell.angle_gamma   90.00
#
_symmetry.space_group_name_H-M   'P 1'
#
loop_
_entity.id
_entity.type
_entity.pdbx_description
1 polymer ?
#
loop_
_entity_poly.entity_id
_entity_poly.type
_entity_poly.pdbx_seq_one_letter_code
_entity_poly.pdbx_strand_id
1 'polypeptide(L)'
;MKRNVTQRLIGRIFAVVIASATCLSFGLAGSAQAAPPNIVFLFTDDHAYQSISAYGSAINHTPNLDRLAKEGMLFRNCYVTNSICGPSRAVILTGKYSHLNGFATNGANERFDGAQQTFPKLLQAAGYQTAMVGKWHLVSDPTGFDYWNILPGQGDYYNPRMIENGKQIEREGYCTDLVVDSSLEWLKKRDKNKPFLLMCQQKAPHRPWHPGPKYLNKYDDVTIPEPDTLFDDYSGRGKPAHTQDMTIAKTMTPHDLKFQPPGRLTPEQAKLWSEAYDAENAAFHKANLQGQDLVRWKYQRYIKDYLRCIDSVDENVGRVLKYLDENGLAENTIVVYASDQGFYLGEHGWFDKRWIYEQSVKTPLLVRWPKVTKPGSVCEAMASNLDFAETLLEAAGVKVPADMQGRSLVPLLKGETPQDWRTSFYYHYYEFPGPHAVRKHYGVVERRYKLVHFYEPDVNEWEMYDLTADPKELRSVHNDPKYAKERTRLEAELKRLRAELKVPEQDPKPPAKAAGVKPAARKTNAATAGAKAKAK
;
A
#
# COMPACT_ATOMS: atom_id res chain seq x y z
N MET A 1 -69.72 78.62 -23.99
CA MET A 1 -70.50 78.81 -25.26
C MET A 1 -70.51 77.49 -26.03
N LYS A 2 -71.71 76.98 -26.19
CA LYS A 2 -72.21 76.16 -27.29
C LYS A 2 -71.48 74.87 -27.65
N ARG A 3 -72.05 73.70 -27.34
CA ARG A 3 -73.03 72.94 -28.17
C ARG A 3 -72.32 72.18 -29.29
N ASN A 4 -72.54 70.93 -29.65
CA ASN A 4 -73.57 69.93 -29.54
C ASN A 4 -73.03 68.63 -30.10
N VAL A 5 -73.31 67.41 -29.56
CA VAL A 5 -74.39 66.51 -29.94
C VAL A 5 -74.19 65.95 -31.41
N THR A 6 -74.05 64.73 -31.69
CA THR A 6 -75.03 63.65 -31.77
C THR A 6 -74.47 62.38 -32.44
N GLN A 7 -74.68 61.30 -31.88
CA GLN A 7 -75.37 60.06 -32.31
C GLN A 7 -74.81 59.15 -33.40
N ARG A 8 -74.67 57.91 -32.97
CA ARG A 8 -75.21 56.66 -33.58
C ARG A 8 -74.47 56.08 -34.81
N LEU A 9 -73.92 54.90 -34.77
CA LEU A 9 -74.61 53.67 -35.24
C LEU A 9 -73.77 52.43 -34.98
N ILE A 10 -74.33 51.47 -34.38
CA ILE A 10 -74.26 50.01 -34.36
C ILE A 10 -73.49 49.39 -35.51
N GLY A 11 -72.52 48.57 -35.16
CA GLY A 11 -71.87 47.58 -36.02
C GLY A 11 -71.21 46.46 -35.22
N ARG A 12 -71.95 45.37 -35.07
CA ARG A 12 -71.42 44.12 -34.48
C ARG A 12 -70.36 43.55 -35.40
N ILE A 13 -69.16 43.40 -34.90
CA ILE A 13 -68.16 42.48 -35.50
C ILE A 13 -67.62 41.60 -34.37
N PHE A 14 -67.87 40.31 -34.54
CA PHE A 14 -67.27 39.25 -33.74
C PHE A 14 -65.76 39.30 -33.90
N ALA A 15 -65.02 39.61 -32.83
CA ALA A 15 -63.54 39.36 -32.78
C ALA A 15 -63.32 38.07 -32.02
N VAL A 16 -62.91 37.05 -32.78
CA VAL A 16 -62.38 35.77 -32.25
C VAL A 16 -61.04 36.06 -31.58
N VAL A 17 -60.97 36.01 -30.26
CA VAL A 17 -59.69 36.06 -29.52
C VAL A 17 -59.09 34.67 -29.58
N ILE A 18 -58.14 34.49 -30.44
CA ILE A 18 -57.23 33.32 -30.40
C ILE A 18 -56.25 33.56 -29.25
N ALA A 19 -56.50 32.93 -28.10
CA ALA A 19 -55.52 32.84 -27.01
C ALA A 19 -54.43 31.87 -27.40
N SER A 20 -53.31 32.39 -27.86
CA SER A 20 -52.07 31.61 -28.04
C SER A 20 -51.52 31.24 -26.68
N ALA A 21 -51.85 30.05 -26.19
CA ALA A 21 -51.20 29.43 -25.04
C ALA A 21 -49.76 29.03 -25.42
N THR A 22 -48.83 29.94 -25.20
CA THR A 22 -47.39 29.61 -25.24
C THR A 22 -47.10 28.74 -24.02
N CYS A 23 -47.14 27.39 -24.19
CA CYS A 23 -46.55 26.45 -23.24
C CYS A 23 -45.05 26.70 -23.16
N LEU A 24 -44.61 27.50 -22.19
CA LEU A 24 -43.21 27.46 -21.74
C LEU A 24 -42.99 26.08 -21.13
N SER A 25 -42.49 25.16 -21.94
CA SER A 25 -41.85 23.93 -21.46
C SER A 25 -40.58 24.34 -20.73
N PHE A 26 -40.67 24.60 -19.42
CA PHE A 26 -39.52 24.54 -18.55
C PHE A 26 -39.03 23.08 -18.58
N GLY A 27 -38.15 22.78 -19.51
CA GLY A 27 -37.33 21.60 -19.46
C GLY A 27 -36.55 21.66 -18.14
N LEU A 28 -36.97 20.87 -17.16
CA LEU A 28 -36.13 20.49 -16.07
C LEU A 28 -34.88 19.86 -16.71
N ALA A 29 -33.87 20.69 -16.96
CA ALA A 29 -32.53 20.21 -17.17
C ALA A 29 -32.14 19.50 -15.87
N GLY A 30 -32.54 18.24 -15.76
CA GLY A 30 -31.96 17.37 -14.75
C GLY A 30 -30.46 17.51 -14.86
N SER A 31 -29.81 18.04 -13.84
CA SER A 31 -28.36 18.03 -13.77
C SER A 31 -27.94 16.60 -14.08
N ALA A 32 -27.36 16.37 -15.25
CA ALA A 32 -26.81 15.06 -15.59
C ALA A 32 -25.78 14.75 -14.48
N GLN A 33 -26.16 13.84 -13.59
CA GLN A 33 -25.28 13.41 -12.51
C GLN A 33 -24.04 12.87 -13.20
N ALA A 34 -22.89 13.46 -12.88
CA ALA A 34 -21.62 13.03 -13.48
C ALA A 34 -21.48 11.52 -13.32
N ALA A 35 -21.09 10.83 -14.39
CA ALA A 35 -20.90 9.39 -14.35
C ALA A 35 -19.92 9.04 -13.20
N PRO A 36 -20.21 8.00 -12.40
CA PRO A 36 -19.31 7.61 -11.33
C PRO A 36 -17.90 7.35 -11.86
N PRO A 37 -16.85 7.79 -11.15
CA PRO A 37 -15.48 7.66 -11.62
C PRO A 37 -15.05 6.19 -11.68
N ASN A 38 -14.25 5.82 -12.65
CA ASN A 38 -13.49 4.59 -12.60
C ASN A 38 -12.42 4.68 -11.51
N ILE A 39 -12.01 3.56 -10.97
CA ILE A 39 -10.98 3.49 -9.92
C ILE A 39 -9.88 2.52 -10.35
N VAL A 40 -8.65 2.99 -10.40
CA VAL A 40 -7.45 2.18 -10.56
C VAL A 40 -6.61 2.30 -9.30
N PHE A 41 -6.46 1.20 -8.57
CA PHE A 41 -5.68 1.10 -7.37
C PHE A 41 -4.38 0.34 -7.67
N LEU A 42 -3.31 1.09 -7.93
CA LEU A 42 -1.96 0.59 -8.16
C LEU A 42 -1.29 0.37 -6.81
N PHE A 43 -0.96 -0.84 -6.49
CA PHE A 43 -0.52 -1.21 -5.16
C PHE A 43 0.73 -2.08 -5.21
N THR A 44 1.67 -1.81 -4.31
CA THR A 44 2.94 -2.50 -4.21
C THR A 44 3.12 -3.17 -2.86
N ASP A 45 4.11 -4.05 -2.77
CA ASP A 45 4.48 -4.78 -1.58
C ASP A 45 5.88 -4.34 -1.15
N ASP A 46 5.98 -3.70 0.02
CA ASP A 46 7.26 -3.22 0.57
C ASP A 46 7.90 -2.04 -0.17
N HIS A 47 7.13 -1.16 -0.82
CA HIS A 47 7.71 0.01 -1.48
C HIS A 47 7.88 1.18 -0.50
N ALA A 48 9.12 1.40 -0.09
CA ALA A 48 9.53 2.50 0.76
C ALA A 48 9.33 3.86 0.06
N TYR A 49 8.71 4.83 0.73
CA TYR A 49 8.55 6.17 0.17
C TYR A 49 9.89 6.86 -0.13
N GLN A 50 10.96 6.49 0.61
CA GLN A 50 12.32 7.02 0.43
C GLN A 50 12.92 6.65 -0.94
N SER A 51 12.35 5.68 -1.63
CA SER A 51 12.78 5.25 -2.97
C SER A 51 11.87 5.75 -4.10
N ILE A 52 11.10 6.82 -3.86
CA ILE A 52 10.27 7.49 -4.86
C ILE A 52 10.76 8.93 -5.04
N SER A 53 11.13 9.31 -6.27
CA SER A 53 11.70 10.64 -6.53
C SER A 53 10.76 11.80 -6.19
N ALA A 54 9.43 11.63 -6.34
CA ALA A 54 8.45 12.63 -5.90
C ALA A 54 8.45 12.89 -4.39
N TYR A 55 8.94 11.95 -3.57
CA TYR A 55 9.15 12.13 -2.13
C TYR A 55 10.54 12.65 -1.79
N GLY A 56 11.38 12.96 -2.78
CA GLY A 56 12.73 13.48 -2.59
C GLY A 56 13.82 12.41 -2.56
N SER A 57 13.57 11.22 -3.11
CA SER A 57 14.61 10.18 -3.22
C SER A 57 15.84 10.70 -3.95
N ALA A 58 17.02 10.46 -3.36
CA ALA A 58 18.32 10.72 -3.97
C ALA A 58 18.99 9.44 -4.53
N ILE A 59 18.35 8.28 -4.35
CA ILE A 59 18.95 6.98 -4.68
C ILE A 59 18.44 6.36 -5.97
N ASN A 60 17.33 6.87 -6.52
CA ASN A 60 16.76 6.43 -7.80
C ASN A 60 15.87 7.49 -8.44
N HIS A 61 15.33 7.18 -9.60
CA HIS A 61 14.41 8.04 -10.34
C HIS A 61 13.18 7.25 -10.79
N THR A 62 11.98 7.76 -10.47
CA THR A 62 10.68 7.10 -10.74
C THR A 62 9.76 8.02 -11.55
N PRO A 63 10.04 8.21 -12.86
CA PRO A 63 9.39 9.25 -13.67
C PRO A 63 7.88 9.08 -13.83
N ASN A 64 7.37 7.84 -13.82
CA ASN A 64 5.94 7.60 -13.96
C ASN A 64 5.17 7.84 -12.65
N LEU A 65 5.78 7.55 -11.50
CA LEU A 65 5.26 7.95 -10.19
C LEU A 65 5.33 9.46 -10.00
N ASP A 66 6.40 10.11 -10.49
CA ASP A 66 6.53 11.57 -10.49
C ASP A 66 5.44 12.22 -11.36
N ARG A 67 5.12 11.63 -12.51
CA ARG A 67 4.00 12.04 -13.34
C ARG A 67 2.69 11.98 -12.53
N LEU A 68 2.44 10.88 -11.83
CA LEU A 68 1.23 10.71 -11.02
C LEU A 68 1.16 11.76 -9.91
N ALA A 69 2.27 12.07 -9.23
CA ALA A 69 2.34 13.13 -8.24
C ALA A 69 2.12 14.52 -8.85
N LYS A 70 2.70 14.79 -10.02
CA LYS A 70 2.55 16.07 -10.74
C LYS A 70 1.12 16.30 -11.25
N GLU A 71 0.42 15.26 -11.69
CA GLU A 71 -0.96 15.32 -12.17
C GLU A 71 -2.00 15.20 -11.04
N GLY A 72 -1.59 14.80 -9.83
CA GLY A 72 -2.43 14.55 -8.68
C GLY A 72 -1.95 15.24 -7.41
N MET A 73 -2.16 14.57 -6.29
CA MET A 73 -1.78 15.00 -4.94
C MET A 73 -0.86 13.96 -4.29
N LEU A 74 0.22 14.44 -3.67
CA LEU A 74 1.11 13.65 -2.84
C LEU A 74 0.73 13.81 -1.36
N PHE A 75 0.50 12.71 -0.66
CA PHE A 75 0.33 12.70 0.79
C PHE A 75 1.68 12.45 1.47
N ARG A 76 2.18 13.45 2.19
CA ARG A 76 3.49 13.34 2.85
C ARG A 76 3.45 12.44 4.10
N ASN A 77 2.29 12.31 4.73
CA ASN A 77 2.12 11.64 6.01
C ASN A 77 0.99 10.60 5.93
N CYS A 78 1.20 9.54 5.14
CA CYS A 78 0.31 8.39 5.12
C CYS A 78 0.94 7.24 5.93
N TYR A 79 0.16 6.65 6.82
CA TYR A 79 0.62 5.65 7.78
C TYR A 79 -0.18 4.35 7.69
N VAL A 80 0.40 3.25 8.14
CA VAL A 80 -0.29 1.97 8.22
C VAL A 80 -0.53 1.57 9.67
N THR A 81 -1.66 0.94 9.93
CA THR A 81 -2.08 0.58 11.29
C THR A 81 -1.42 -0.70 11.82
N ASN A 82 -0.88 -1.52 10.92
CA ASN A 82 -0.12 -2.73 11.21
C ASN A 82 0.83 -2.97 10.04
N SER A 83 2.13 -2.81 10.26
CA SER A 83 3.17 -2.80 9.22
C SER A 83 3.60 -4.21 8.81
N ILE A 84 2.64 -4.99 8.29
CA ILE A 84 2.86 -6.34 7.75
C ILE A 84 1.82 -6.65 6.66
N CYS A 85 2.23 -7.32 5.59
CA CYS A 85 1.51 -7.44 4.32
C CYS A 85 0.03 -7.83 4.44
N GLY A 86 -0.28 -9.03 4.92
CA GLY A 86 -1.67 -9.53 4.98
C GLY A 86 -2.57 -8.66 5.86
N PRO A 87 -2.21 -8.36 7.10
CA PRO A 87 -2.96 -7.47 7.98
C PRO A 87 -3.23 -6.10 7.37
N SER A 88 -2.22 -5.43 6.78
CA SER A 88 -2.41 -4.15 6.11
C SER A 88 -3.40 -4.24 4.95
N ARG A 89 -3.33 -5.31 4.13
CA ARG A 89 -4.26 -5.56 3.02
C ARG A 89 -5.68 -5.79 3.51
N ALA A 90 -5.87 -6.52 4.62
CA ALA A 90 -7.17 -6.71 5.26
C ALA A 90 -7.76 -5.39 5.79
N VAL A 91 -6.93 -4.53 6.37
CA VAL A 91 -7.32 -3.17 6.81
C VAL A 91 -7.83 -2.34 5.63
N ILE A 92 -7.09 -2.31 4.52
CA ILE A 92 -7.49 -1.58 3.31
C ILE A 92 -8.83 -2.07 2.75
N LEU A 93 -9.06 -3.39 2.72
CA LEU A 93 -10.31 -3.94 2.19
C LEU A 93 -11.52 -3.63 3.06
N THR A 94 -11.35 -3.60 4.38
CA THR A 94 -12.44 -3.55 5.35
C THR A 94 -12.69 -2.17 5.96
N GLY A 95 -11.71 -1.24 5.88
CA GLY A 95 -11.74 0.00 6.64
C GLY A 95 -11.71 -0.23 8.16
N LYS A 96 -11.18 -1.37 8.63
CA LYS A 96 -11.17 -1.77 10.03
C LYS A 96 -9.78 -2.19 10.50
N TYR A 97 -9.43 -1.83 11.73
CA TYR A 97 -8.21 -2.31 12.38
C TYR A 97 -8.17 -3.85 12.45
N SER A 98 -6.96 -4.39 12.50
CA SER A 98 -6.71 -5.85 12.55
C SER A 98 -7.48 -6.58 13.65
N HIS A 99 -7.66 -5.97 14.83
CA HIS A 99 -8.43 -6.55 15.94
C HIS A 99 -9.94 -6.64 15.68
N LEU A 100 -10.48 -5.88 14.72
CA LEU A 100 -11.90 -5.96 14.33
C LEU A 100 -12.11 -6.75 13.03
N ASN A 101 -11.18 -6.69 12.08
CA ASN A 101 -11.29 -7.49 10.87
C ASN A 101 -10.83 -8.95 11.05
N GLY A 102 -10.20 -9.28 12.20
CA GLY A 102 -9.79 -10.63 12.57
C GLY A 102 -8.54 -11.15 11.86
N PHE A 103 -7.81 -10.31 11.09
CA PHE A 103 -6.59 -10.69 10.38
C PHE A 103 -5.39 -9.88 10.91
N ALA A 104 -4.72 -10.40 11.94
CA ALA A 104 -3.73 -9.63 12.70
C ALA A 104 -2.27 -10.00 12.41
N THR A 105 -2.00 -11.21 11.89
CA THR A 105 -0.65 -11.72 11.61
C THR A 105 -0.58 -12.42 10.25
N ASN A 106 0.63 -12.73 9.78
CA ASN A 106 0.85 -13.62 8.62
C ASN A 106 1.03 -15.09 9.04
N GLY A 107 0.58 -15.46 10.22
CA GLY A 107 0.71 -16.82 10.76
C GLY A 107 0.10 -17.89 9.85
N ALA A 108 0.61 -19.11 9.97
CA ALA A 108 0.19 -20.23 9.11
C ALA A 108 -1.31 -20.61 9.27
N ASN A 109 -1.93 -20.22 10.36
CA ASN A 109 -3.34 -20.50 10.67
C ASN A 109 -4.26 -19.29 10.41
N GLU A 110 -3.71 -18.16 10.03
CA GLU A 110 -4.48 -16.97 9.71
C GLU A 110 -5.14 -17.14 8.33
N ARG A 111 -6.41 -16.76 8.27
CA ARG A 111 -7.20 -16.74 7.05
C ARG A 111 -8.17 -15.59 7.12
N PHE A 112 -8.16 -14.72 6.13
CA PHE A 112 -9.12 -13.63 6.03
C PHE A 112 -10.53 -14.19 5.82
N ASP A 113 -11.47 -13.74 6.64
CA ASP A 113 -12.88 -14.05 6.45
C ASP A 113 -13.44 -13.26 5.27
N GLY A 114 -13.50 -13.92 4.11
CA GLY A 114 -14.07 -13.34 2.90
C GLY A 114 -15.59 -13.10 2.97
N ALA A 115 -16.30 -13.56 4.00
CA ALA A 115 -17.73 -13.30 4.15
C ALA A 115 -18.00 -11.86 4.66
N GLN A 116 -17.07 -11.27 5.40
CA GLN A 116 -17.22 -9.93 5.93
C GLN A 116 -17.35 -8.86 4.82
N GLN A 117 -17.89 -7.71 5.19
CA GLN A 117 -18.04 -6.57 4.29
C GLN A 117 -16.69 -5.97 3.92
N THR A 118 -16.51 -5.71 2.62
CA THR A 118 -15.32 -5.05 2.06
C THR A 118 -15.75 -3.99 1.05
N PHE A 119 -14.91 -2.97 0.82
CA PHE A 119 -15.27 -1.91 -0.14
C PHE A 119 -15.46 -2.43 -1.58
N PRO A 120 -14.73 -3.44 -2.09
CA PRO A 120 -14.99 -3.97 -3.42
C PRO A 120 -16.40 -4.59 -3.55
N LYS A 121 -16.90 -5.30 -2.52
CA LYS A 121 -18.28 -5.82 -2.51
C LYS A 121 -19.32 -4.71 -2.59
N LEU A 122 -19.09 -3.60 -1.89
CA LEU A 122 -20.00 -2.45 -1.89
C LEU A 122 -19.99 -1.74 -3.24
N LEU A 123 -18.82 -1.59 -3.87
CA LEU A 123 -18.72 -1.06 -5.22
C LEU A 123 -19.37 -1.99 -6.25
N GLN A 124 -19.17 -3.31 -6.14
CA GLN A 124 -19.83 -4.29 -7.00
C GLN A 124 -21.35 -4.22 -6.89
N ALA A 125 -21.87 -4.13 -5.66
CA ALA A 125 -23.31 -3.94 -5.41
C ALA A 125 -23.85 -2.61 -5.96
N ALA A 126 -22.99 -1.58 -6.07
CA ALA A 126 -23.32 -0.29 -6.69
C ALA A 126 -23.16 -0.28 -8.22
N GLY A 127 -22.92 -1.44 -8.85
CA GLY A 127 -22.85 -1.59 -10.31
C GLY A 127 -21.46 -1.44 -10.93
N TYR A 128 -20.40 -1.34 -10.14
CA TYR A 128 -19.04 -1.39 -10.64
C TYR A 128 -18.69 -2.80 -11.11
N GLN A 129 -17.94 -2.89 -12.21
CA GLN A 129 -17.17 -4.10 -12.49
C GLN A 129 -15.88 -4.09 -11.67
N THR A 130 -15.56 -5.20 -11.05
CA THR A 130 -14.46 -5.26 -10.08
C THR A 130 -13.44 -6.32 -10.48
N ALA A 131 -12.17 -5.93 -10.46
CA ALA A 131 -11.05 -6.84 -10.74
C ALA A 131 -9.93 -6.73 -9.70
N MET A 132 -9.37 -7.90 -9.35
CA MET A 132 -8.18 -8.05 -8.51
C MET A 132 -7.10 -8.81 -9.25
N VAL A 133 -5.94 -8.20 -9.49
CA VAL A 133 -4.82 -8.82 -10.20
C VAL A 133 -3.53 -8.69 -9.40
N GLY A 134 -2.83 -9.80 -9.18
CA GLY A 134 -1.51 -9.83 -8.55
C GLY A 134 -1.51 -10.34 -7.11
N LYS A 135 -0.76 -9.72 -6.22
CA LYS A 135 -0.58 -10.21 -4.85
C LYS A 135 -1.82 -9.98 -3.98
N TRP A 136 -2.46 -11.09 -3.58
CA TRP A 136 -3.59 -11.09 -2.63
C TRP A 136 -3.16 -11.27 -1.18
N HIS A 137 -2.46 -12.36 -0.89
CA HIS A 137 -1.81 -12.68 0.39
C HIS A 137 -2.73 -12.72 1.64
N LEU A 138 -4.00 -13.10 1.46
CA LEU A 138 -4.98 -13.20 2.56
C LEU A 138 -5.42 -14.64 2.85
N VAL A 139 -4.75 -15.63 2.25
CA VAL A 139 -4.96 -17.07 2.48
C VAL A 139 -6.39 -17.57 2.14
N SER A 140 -7.23 -16.71 1.60
CA SER A 140 -8.58 -17.00 1.09
C SER A 140 -8.69 -16.59 -0.37
N ASP A 141 -9.69 -17.09 -1.08
CA ASP A 141 -10.00 -16.58 -2.41
C ASP A 141 -10.57 -15.16 -2.32
N PRO A 142 -10.31 -14.29 -3.30
CA PRO A 142 -10.91 -12.97 -3.37
C PRO A 142 -12.43 -13.02 -3.46
N THR A 143 -13.12 -12.15 -2.73
CA THR A 143 -14.58 -11.98 -2.78
C THR A 143 -14.94 -10.53 -3.05
N GLY A 144 -16.03 -10.28 -3.78
CA GLY A 144 -16.42 -8.94 -4.24
C GLY A 144 -15.68 -8.52 -5.51
N PHE A 145 -15.21 -9.49 -6.29
CA PHE A 145 -14.57 -9.26 -7.58
C PHE A 145 -15.22 -10.15 -8.66
N ASP A 146 -15.52 -9.56 -9.81
CA ASP A 146 -16.03 -10.27 -10.99
C ASP A 146 -14.92 -11.04 -11.70
N TYR A 147 -13.69 -10.54 -11.58
CA TYR A 147 -12.48 -11.14 -12.11
C TYR A 147 -11.35 -11.06 -11.09
N TRP A 148 -10.61 -12.16 -10.96
CA TRP A 148 -9.37 -12.13 -10.20
C TRP A 148 -8.32 -13.09 -10.76
N ASN A 149 -7.06 -12.65 -10.73
CA ASN A 149 -5.91 -13.43 -11.13
C ASN A 149 -4.77 -13.15 -10.16
N ILE A 150 -4.62 -14.02 -9.15
CA ILE A 150 -3.79 -13.78 -7.99
C ILE A 150 -2.56 -14.67 -7.92
N LEU A 151 -1.54 -14.18 -7.24
CA LEU A 151 -0.35 -14.95 -6.88
C LEU A 151 -0.64 -15.81 -5.64
N PRO A 152 -0.34 -17.11 -5.65
CA PRO A 152 -0.44 -17.95 -4.45
C PRO A 152 0.65 -17.56 -3.44
N GLY A 153 0.25 -17.28 -2.20
CA GLY A 153 1.14 -16.86 -1.12
C GLY A 153 1.92 -15.58 -1.45
N GLN A 154 3.25 -15.64 -1.39
CA GLN A 154 4.13 -14.52 -1.74
C GLN A 154 4.36 -14.36 -3.26
N GLY A 155 4.04 -15.37 -4.06
CA GLY A 155 4.29 -15.41 -5.50
C GLY A 155 5.78 -15.55 -5.88
N ASP A 156 6.02 -15.89 -7.14
CA ASP A 156 7.35 -15.98 -7.74
C ASP A 156 7.59 -14.75 -8.64
N TYR A 157 8.83 -14.28 -8.75
CA TYR A 157 9.18 -13.16 -9.64
C TYR A 157 9.27 -13.56 -11.09
N TYR A 158 9.75 -14.78 -11.37
CA TYR A 158 9.88 -15.32 -12.72
C TYR A 158 8.92 -16.48 -12.93
N ASN A 159 8.26 -16.50 -14.07
CA ASN A 159 7.35 -17.57 -14.53
C ASN A 159 6.35 -17.98 -13.43
N PRO A 160 5.61 -16.99 -12.85
CA PRO A 160 4.80 -17.22 -11.68
C PRO A 160 3.66 -18.21 -11.95
N ARG A 161 3.39 -19.04 -10.95
CA ARG A 161 2.08 -19.67 -10.83
C ARG A 161 1.08 -18.61 -10.43
N MET A 162 -0.10 -18.66 -11.02
CA MET A 162 -1.20 -17.76 -10.69
C MET A 162 -2.50 -18.57 -10.53
N ILE A 163 -3.49 -17.95 -9.92
CA ILE A 163 -4.83 -18.55 -9.79
C ILE A 163 -5.80 -17.54 -10.41
N GLU A 164 -6.35 -17.89 -11.56
CA GLU A 164 -7.33 -17.08 -12.29
C GLU A 164 -8.74 -17.62 -12.05
N ASN A 165 -9.57 -16.85 -11.35
CA ASN A 165 -10.95 -17.25 -10.98
C ASN A 165 -11.05 -18.70 -10.45
N GLY A 166 -10.13 -19.08 -9.55
CA GLY A 166 -10.07 -20.42 -8.94
C GLY A 166 -9.30 -21.47 -9.74
N LYS A 167 -8.88 -21.17 -10.97
CA LYS A 167 -8.10 -22.09 -11.81
C LYS A 167 -6.62 -21.77 -11.75
N GLN A 168 -5.80 -22.78 -11.42
CA GLN A 168 -4.34 -22.61 -11.47
C GLN A 168 -3.86 -22.48 -12.92
N ILE A 169 -3.03 -21.49 -13.16
CA ILE A 169 -2.35 -21.24 -14.43
C ILE A 169 -0.87 -20.95 -14.19
N GLU A 170 -0.05 -21.17 -15.19
CA GLU A 170 1.35 -20.75 -15.22
C GLU A 170 1.53 -19.77 -16.38
N ARG A 171 2.31 -18.71 -16.14
CA ARG A 171 2.66 -17.72 -17.16
C ARG A 171 4.16 -17.58 -17.22
N GLU A 172 4.73 -17.64 -18.41
CA GLU A 172 6.14 -17.33 -18.64
C GLU A 172 6.34 -15.83 -18.71
N GLY A 173 7.37 -15.33 -18.02
CA GLY A 173 7.75 -13.92 -17.98
C GLY A 173 8.05 -13.41 -16.59
N TYR A 174 8.21 -12.09 -16.50
CA TYR A 174 8.47 -11.41 -15.24
C TYR A 174 7.16 -10.99 -14.56
N CYS A 175 7.03 -11.30 -13.29
CA CYS A 175 5.77 -11.17 -12.53
C CYS A 175 5.18 -9.76 -12.60
N THR A 176 6.00 -8.71 -12.45
CA THR A 176 5.54 -7.32 -12.47
C THR A 176 4.89 -6.96 -13.81
N ASP A 177 5.46 -7.44 -14.91
CA ASP A 177 4.92 -7.23 -16.27
C ASP A 177 3.61 -8.01 -16.45
N LEU A 178 3.60 -9.29 -16.05
CA LEU A 178 2.45 -10.18 -16.19
C LEU A 178 1.22 -9.73 -15.39
N VAL A 179 1.43 -9.11 -14.23
CA VAL A 179 0.35 -8.50 -13.42
C VAL A 179 -0.29 -7.34 -14.21
N VAL A 180 0.52 -6.49 -14.83
CA VAL A 180 -0.02 -5.38 -15.64
C VAL A 180 -0.60 -5.90 -16.96
N ASP A 181 0.00 -6.88 -17.61
CA ASP A 181 -0.57 -7.50 -18.82
C ASP A 181 -1.98 -8.03 -18.56
N SER A 182 -2.16 -8.79 -17.47
CA SER A 182 -3.47 -9.32 -17.07
C SER A 182 -4.47 -8.20 -16.74
N SER A 183 -4.00 -7.13 -16.10
CA SER A 183 -4.81 -5.96 -15.78
C SER A 183 -5.29 -5.24 -17.05
N LEU A 184 -4.38 -5.02 -18.01
CA LEU A 184 -4.70 -4.38 -19.28
C LEU A 184 -5.58 -5.27 -20.18
N GLU A 185 -5.37 -6.59 -20.17
CA GLU A 185 -6.23 -7.56 -20.86
C GLU A 185 -7.66 -7.49 -20.32
N TRP A 186 -7.83 -7.45 -18.99
CA TRP A 186 -9.14 -7.30 -18.37
C TRP A 186 -9.79 -5.95 -18.74
N LEU A 187 -9.04 -4.85 -18.66
CA LEU A 187 -9.54 -3.53 -19.06
C LEU A 187 -10.02 -3.48 -20.51
N LYS A 188 -9.37 -4.21 -21.44
CA LYS A 188 -9.81 -4.32 -22.85
C LYS A 188 -11.13 -5.05 -22.98
N LYS A 189 -11.36 -6.08 -22.16
CA LYS A 189 -12.53 -7.00 -22.23
C LYS A 189 -13.74 -6.54 -21.41
N ARG A 190 -13.57 -5.54 -20.51
CA ARG A 190 -14.63 -5.07 -19.62
C ARG A 190 -15.86 -4.56 -20.40
N ASP A 191 -17.03 -4.52 -19.78
CA ASP A 191 -18.19 -3.78 -20.27
C ASP A 191 -17.92 -2.28 -20.19
N LYS A 192 -17.81 -1.61 -21.32
CA LYS A 192 -17.45 -0.19 -21.40
C LYS A 192 -18.55 0.76 -20.90
N ASN A 193 -19.77 0.24 -20.66
CA ASN A 193 -20.89 1.02 -20.18
C ASN A 193 -20.98 1.09 -18.64
N LYS A 194 -20.10 0.36 -17.94
CA LYS A 194 -20.07 0.32 -16.48
C LYS A 194 -18.80 0.97 -15.94
N PRO A 195 -18.89 1.65 -14.78
CA PRO A 195 -17.69 2.05 -14.05
C PRO A 195 -16.93 0.80 -13.57
N PHE A 196 -15.66 0.95 -13.29
CA PHE A 196 -14.84 -0.17 -12.84
C PHE A 196 -13.94 0.16 -11.65
N LEU A 197 -13.66 -0.85 -10.84
CA LEU A 197 -12.56 -0.93 -9.89
C LEU A 197 -11.54 -1.93 -10.41
N LEU A 198 -10.30 -1.49 -10.64
CA LEU A 198 -9.16 -2.35 -10.87
C LEU A 198 -8.17 -2.22 -9.70
N MET A 199 -7.97 -3.30 -8.95
CA MET A 199 -6.89 -3.44 -7.98
C MET A 199 -5.72 -4.18 -8.65
N CYS A 200 -4.70 -3.43 -9.09
CA CYS A 200 -3.49 -3.95 -9.70
C CYS A 200 -2.39 -3.99 -8.64
N GLN A 201 -2.12 -5.17 -8.07
CA GLN A 201 -1.29 -5.34 -6.89
C GLN A 201 0.00 -6.07 -7.19
N GLN A 202 1.11 -5.34 -7.23
CA GLN A 202 2.44 -5.88 -7.51
C GLN A 202 2.98 -6.69 -6.32
N LYS A 203 3.77 -7.74 -6.63
CA LYS A 203 4.64 -8.38 -5.65
C LYS A 203 5.88 -7.53 -5.36
N ALA A 204 6.41 -6.87 -6.37
CA ALA A 204 7.60 -6.03 -6.27
C ALA A 204 7.31 -4.77 -5.41
N PRO A 205 8.33 -4.31 -4.67
CA PRO A 205 9.69 -4.81 -4.51
C PRO A 205 9.93 -5.78 -3.32
N HIS A 206 8.95 -6.60 -2.93
CA HIS A 206 9.10 -7.55 -1.81
C HIS A 206 10.30 -8.50 -1.98
N ARG A 207 10.94 -8.86 -0.84
CA ARG A 207 11.98 -9.90 -0.76
C ARG A 207 11.62 -11.15 -1.58
N PRO A 208 12.57 -11.79 -2.32
CA PRO A 208 14.02 -11.57 -2.30
C PRO A 208 14.55 -10.60 -3.36
N TRP A 209 13.76 -9.63 -3.82
CA TRP A 209 14.18 -8.55 -4.73
C TRP A 209 14.84 -9.08 -6.01
N HIS A 210 14.18 -9.95 -6.73
CA HIS A 210 14.69 -10.44 -8.03
C HIS A 210 14.31 -9.44 -9.12
N PRO A 211 15.29 -8.75 -9.73
CA PRO A 211 15.03 -7.75 -10.77
C PRO A 211 14.46 -8.37 -12.04
N GLY A 212 13.72 -7.57 -12.80
CA GLY A 212 13.31 -7.94 -14.14
C GLY A 212 14.48 -8.00 -15.13
N PRO A 213 14.41 -8.83 -16.17
CA PRO A 213 15.51 -9.03 -17.13
C PRO A 213 16.09 -7.73 -17.71
N LYS A 214 15.23 -6.75 -17.93
CA LYS A 214 15.59 -5.42 -18.47
C LYS A 214 16.50 -4.62 -17.54
N TYR A 215 16.45 -4.87 -16.24
CA TYR A 215 17.09 -4.05 -15.21
C TYR A 215 18.24 -4.75 -14.48
N LEU A 216 18.62 -5.96 -14.87
CA LEU A 216 19.63 -6.78 -14.17
C LEU A 216 20.96 -6.05 -13.96
N ASN A 217 21.39 -5.23 -14.93
CA ASN A 217 22.68 -4.53 -14.89
C ASN A 217 22.54 -3.03 -14.54
N LYS A 218 21.31 -2.54 -14.29
CA LYS A 218 21.14 -1.15 -13.86
C LYS A 218 21.78 -0.93 -12.50
N TYR A 219 22.46 0.17 -12.32
CA TYR A 219 23.22 0.54 -11.10
C TYR A 219 24.56 -0.24 -10.89
N ASP A 220 25.06 -1.03 -11.84
CA ASP A 220 26.36 -1.73 -11.66
C ASP A 220 27.49 -0.73 -11.40
N ASP A 221 27.56 0.35 -12.17
CA ASP A 221 28.58 1.40 -12.07
C ASP A 221 28.25 2.50 -11.04
N VAL A 222 27.22 2.29 -10.22
CA VAL A 222 26.77 3.29 -9.22
C VAL A 222 26.99 2.77 -7.81
N THR A 223 27.56 3.59 -6.93
CA THR A 223 27.54 3.35 -5.49
C THR A 223 26.34 4.07 -4.89
N ILE A 224 25.41 3.34 -4.32
CA ILE A 224 24.23 3.90 -3.67
C ILE A 224 24.66 4.45 -2.30
N PRO A 225 24.30 5.70 -1.93
CA PRO A 225 24.61 6.27 -0.63
C PRO A 225 24.15 5.39 0.53
N GLU A 226 25.00 5.19 1.52
CA GLU A 226 24.67 4.47 2.74
C GLU A 226 23.84 5.38 3.67
N PRO A 227 22.79 4.85 4.35
CA PRO A 227 22.18 5.58 5.45
C PRO A 227 23.20 5.80 6.58
N ASP A 228 23.19 6.99 7.20
CA ASP A 228 24.09 7.31 8.33
C ASP A 228 23.92 6.31 9.50
N THR A 229 22.78 5.63 9.56
CA THR A 229 22.43 4.66 10.60
C THR A 229 22.67 3.21 10.20
N LEU A 230 23.39 2.94 9.09
CA LEU A 230 23.70 1.58 8.65
C LEU A 230 24.44 0.75 9.72
N PHE A 231 25.21 1.41 10.57
CA PHE A 231 25.98 0.82 11.66
C PHE A 231 25.47 1.25 13.04
N ASP A 232 24.15 1.41 13.18
CA ASP A 232 23.51 1.71 14.46
C ASP A 232 23.77 0.59 15.47
N ASP A 233 24.15 0.97 16.68
CA ASP A 233 24.47 0.07 17.79
C ASP A 233 23.30 -0.16 18.75
N TYR A 234 22.17 0.53 18.51
CA TYR A 234 20.92 0.49 19.30
C TYR A 234 21.06 0.98 20.74
N SER A 235 22.20 1.60 21.12
CA SER A 235 22.51 2.01 22.51
C SER A 235 21.49 2.95 23.14
N GLY A 236 20.71 3.66 22.31
CA GLY A 236 19.65 4.57 22.74
C GLY A 236 18.27 3.95 22.92
N ARG A 237 18.11 2.63 22.70
CA ARG A 237 16.82 1.92 22.66
C ARG A 237 16.80 0.71 23.59
N GLY A 238 15.60 0.19 23.81
CA GLY A 238 15.37 -0.94 24.70
C GLY A 238 15.75 -2.30 24.11
N LYS A 239 15.53 -3.35 24.90
CA LYS A 239 15.79 -4.75 24.56
C LYS A 239 15.20 -5.19 23.21
N PRO A 240 14.00 -4.73 22.77
CA PRO A 240 13.44 -5.10 21.47
C PRO A 240 14.39 -4.83 20.30
N ALA A 241 15.03 -3.66 20.26
CA ALA A 241 15.96 -3.30 19.18
C ALA A 241 17.21 -4.17 19.15
N HIS A 242 17.64 -4.70 20.29
CA HIS A 242 18.82 -5.58 20.40
C HIS A 242 18.53 -7.06 20.07
N THR A 243 17.25 -7.50 20.19
CA THR A 243 16.87 -8.92 20.10
C THR A 243 16.18 -9.28 18.78
N GLN A 244 15.89 -8.31 17.93
CA GLN A 244 15.33 -8.53 16.61
C GLN A 244 16.34 -9.25 15.67
N ASP A 245 15.80 -9.90 14.62
CA ASP A 245 16.59 -10.58 13.59
C ASP A 245 16.18 -10.12 12.20
N MET A 246 16.52 -8.86 11.86
CA MET A 246 16.28 -8.27 10.52
C MET A 246 17.46 -7.41 10.04
N THR A 247 18.69 -7.77 10.45
CA THR A 247 19.87 -6.99 10.08
C THR A 247 20.45 -7.41 8.74
N ILE A 248 20.92 -6.44 7.95
CA ILE A 248 21.72 -6.70 6.74
C ILE A 248 22.97 -7.52 7.08
N ALA A 249 23.58 -7.24 8.21
CA ALA A 249 24.80 -7.92 8.65
C ALA A 249 24.63 -9.43 8.79
N LYS A 250 23.54 -9.91 9.42
CA LYS A 250 23.39 -11.31 9.86
C LYS A 250 22.32 -12.10 9.13
N THR A 251 21.23 -11.45 8.68
CA THR A 251 19.98 -12.16 8.32
C THR A 251 19.79 -12.37 6.81
N MET A 252 20.56 -11.67 5.97
CA MET A 252 20.49 -11.86 4.52
C MET A 252 20.98 -13.25 4.12
N THR A 253 20.13 -13.95 3.38
CA THR A 253 20.39 -15.31 2.89
C THR A 253 21.17 -15.31 1.57
N PRO A 254 21.78 -16.43 1.16
CA PRO A 254 22.38 -16.58 -0.17
C PRO A 254 21.40 -16.23 -1.31
N HIS A 255 20.11 -16.48 -1.11
CA HIS A 255 19.08 -16.16 -2.10
C HIS A 255 18.84 -14.64 -2.21
N ASP A 256 18.83 -13.93 -1.08
CA ASP A 256 18.74 -12.46 -1.07
C ASP A 256 19.94 -11.82 -1.76
N LEU A 257 21.12 -12.39 -1.59
CA LEU A 257 22.39 -11.89 -2.13
C LEU A 257 22.69 -12.40 -3.56
N LYS A 258 21.74 -13.12 -4.18
CA LYS A 258 21.84 -13.64 -5.56
C LYS A 258 22.97 -14.67 -5.77
N PHE A 259 23.45 -15.32 -4.70
CA PHE A 259 24.32 -16.50 -4.83
C PHE A 259 23.54 -17.74 -5.30
N GLN A 260 22.22 -17.67 -5.28
CA GLN A 260 21.30 -18.67 -5.80
C GLN A 260 20.28 -18.01 -6.74
N PRO A 261 20.13 -18.51 -7.97
CA PRO A 261 19.15 -17.95 -8.90
C PRO A 261 17.71 -18.26 -8.47
N PRO A 262 16.73 -17.55 -9.01
CA PRO A 262 15.31 -17.92 -8.88
C PRO A 262 15.04 -19.34 -9.37
N GLY A 263 14.12 -20.05 -8.71
CA GLY A 263 13.89 -21.49 -8.97
C GLY A 263 13.08 -21.81 -10.24
N ARG A 264 12.64 -20.84 -11.02
CA ARG A 264 11.71 -21.04 -12.14
C ARG A 264 12.15 -20.37 -13.45
N LEU A 265 13.45 -20.11 -13.59
CA LEU A 265 14.00 -19.49 -14.81
C LEU A 265 13.91 -20.46 -16.00
N THR A 266 13.62 -19.93 -17.21
CA THR A 266 13.91 -20.64 -18.46
C THR A 266 15.43 -20.69 -18.68
N PRO A 267 15.94 -21.53 -19.61
CA PRO A 267 17.36 -21.54 -19.93
C PRO A 267 17.91 -20.18 -20.35
N GLU A 268 17.14 -19.41 -21.12
CA GLU A 268 17.48 -18.05 -21.57
C GLU A 268 17.53 -17.08 -20.40
N GLN A 269 16.56 -17.14 -19.50
CA GLN A 269 16.52 -16.32 -18.28
C GLN A 269 17.66 -16.68 -17.34
N ALA A 270 17.99 -17.96 -17.20
CA ALA A 270 19.12 -18.43 -16.40
C ALA A 270 20.45 -17.93 -16.94
N LYS A 271 20.62 -17.91 -18.27
CA LYS A 271 21.81 -17.35 -18.93
C LYS A 271 21.96 -15.86 -18.60
N LEU A 272 20.91 -15.05 -18.79
CA LEU A 272 20.94 -13.62 -18.47
C LEU A 272 21.24 -13.37 -16.97
N TRP A 273 20.70 -14.22 -16.10
CA TRP A 273 20.96 -14.15 -14.67
C TRP A 273 22.44 -14.41 -14.34
N SER A 274 23.01 -15.47 -14.92
CA SER A 274 24.43 -15.80 -14.75
C SER A 274 25.35 -14.69 -15.29
N GLU A 275 25.04 -14.15 -16.45
CA GLU A 275 25.78 -13.02 -17.03
C GLU A 275 25.78 -11.78 -16.13
N ALA A 276 24.68 -11.53 -15.41
CA ALA A 276 24.54 -10.38 -14.51
C ALA A 276 25.24 -10.58 -13.15
N TYR A 277 25.28 -11.79 -12.61
CA TYR A 277 25.66 -11.98 -11.21
C TYR A 277 26.93 -12.81 -10.97
N ASP A 278 27.30 -13.73 -11.87
CA ASP A 278 28.36 -14.71 -11.58
C ASP A 278 29.73 -14.06 -11.41
N ALA A 279 30.06 -13.05 -12.20
CA ALA A 279 31.34 -12.35 -12.10
C ALA A 279 31.50 -11.62 -10.75
N GLU A 280 30.45 -10.90 -10.32
CA GLU A 280 30.44 -10.19 -9.03
C GLU A 280 30.43 -11.18 -7.85
N ASN A 281 29.69 -12.30 -7.96
CA ASN A 281 29.69 -13.37 -6.97
C ASN A 281 31.07 -14.00 -6.81
N ALA A 282 31.75 -14.27 -7.91
CA ALA A 282 33.13 -14.81 -7.90
C ALA A 282 34.11 -13.80 -7.26
N ALA A 283 34.02 -12.52 -7.59
CA ALA A 283 34.81 -11.46 -6.99
C ALA A 283 34.56 -11.35 -5.47
N PHE A 284 33.31 -11.42 -5.02
CA PHE A 284 32.95 -11.42 -3.60
C PHE A 284 33.60 -12.58 -2.84
N HIS A 285 33.48 -13.80 -3.35
CA HIS A 285 34.09 -14.98 -2.70
C HIS A 285 35.61 -14.88 -2.62
N LYS A 286 36.26 -14.33 -3.65
CA LYS A 286 37.70 -14.09 -3.66
C LYS A 286 38.13 -13.01 -2.68
N ALA A 287 37.32 -11.96 -2.50
CA ALA A 287 37.63 -10.81 -1.64
C ALA A 287 37.61 -11.17 -0.14
N ASN A 288 36.88 -12.21 0.26
CA ASN A 288 36.75 -12.69 1.65
C ASN A 288 36.50 -11.56 2.66
N LEU A 289 35.53 -10.65 2.33
CA LEU A 289 35.23 -9.47 3.11
C LEU A 289 34.78 -9.82 4.53
N GLN A 290 35.15 -9.00 5.50
CA GLN A 290 34.79 -9.14 6.90
C GLN A 290 34.29 -7.82 7.50
N GLY A 291 33.64 -7.89 8.67
CA GLY A 291 33.23 -6.73 9.45
C GLY A 291 32.35 -5.76 8.67
N GLN A 292 32.67 -4.48 8.75
CA GLN A 292 31.88 -3.43 8.09
C GLN A 292 31.94 -3.51 6.56
N ASP A 293 33.04 -3.92 5.96
CA ASP A 293 33.17 -4.04 4.50
C ASP A 293 32.23 -5.11 3.94
N LEU A 294 32.04 -6.21 4.67
CA LEU A 294 31.06 -7.24 4.34
C LEU A 294 29.62 -6.67 4.41
N VAL A 295 29.31 -5.86 5.43
CA VAL A 295 27.99 -5.22 5.57
C VAL A 295 27.74 -4.22 4.45
N ARG A 296 28.73 -3.40 4.09
CA ARG A 296 28.64 -2.45 2.96
C ARG A 296 28.40 -3.17 1.65
N TRP A 297 29.12 -4.25 1.38
CA TRP A 297 28.90 -5.05 0.18
C TRP A 297 27.49 -5.64 0.13
N LYS A 298 27.00 -6.22 1.25
CA LYS A 298 25.64 -6.74 1.35
C LYS A 298 24.60 -5.65 1.12
N TYR A 299 24.83 -4.45 1.70
CA TYR A 299 23.96 -3.30 1.49
C TYR A 299 23.91 -2.91 0.02
N GLN A 300 25.06 -2.76 -0.65
CA GLN A 300 25.08 -2.39 -2.08
C GLN A 300 24.35 -3.44 -2.94
N ARG A 301 24.55 -4.72 -2.69
CA ARG A 301 23.85 -5.79 -3.39
C ARG A 301 22.34 -5.69 -3.17
N TYR A 302 21.92 -5.59 -1.94
CA TYR A 302 20.52 -5.51 -1.54
C TYR A 302 19.83 -4.28 -2.13
N ILE A 303 20.41 -3.10 -1.93
CA ILE A 303 19.75 -1.85 -2.32
C ILE A 303 19.64 -1.73 -3.85
N LYS A 304 20.67 -2.12 -4.60
CA LYS A 304 20.63 -2.11 -6.06
C LYS A 304 19.52 -3.01 -6.60
N ASP A 305 19.40 -4.24 -6.09
CA ASP A 305 18.36 -5.18 -6.52
C ASP A 305 16.94 -4.71 -6.12
N TYR A 306 16.80 -4.09 -4.96
CA TYR A 306 15.56 -3.45 -4.55
C TYR A 306 15.14 -2.34 -5.51
N LEU A 307 16.07 -1.43 -5.85
CA LEU A 307 15.82 -0.33 -6.79
C LEU A 307 15.52 -0.84 -8.21
N ARG A 308 16.19 -1.89 -8.67
CA ARG A 308 15.91 -2.56 -9.97
C ARG A 308 14.47 -3.10 -10.03
N CYS A 309 13.95 -3.61 -8.91
CA CYS A 309 12.55 -4.02 -8.84
C CYS A 309 11.60 -2.82 -8.92
N ILE A 310 11.97 -1.68 -8.32
CA ILE A 310 11.19 -0.44 -8.40
C ILE A 310 11.15 0.11 -9.81
N ASP A 311 12.28 0.06 -10.55
CA ASP A 311 12.29 0.48 -11.95
C ASP A 311 11.27 -0.31 -12.80
N SER A 312 11.14 -1.61 -12.53
CA SER A 312 10.10 -2.43 -13.19
C SER A 312 8.69 -2.00 -12.77
N VAL A 313 8.50 -1.65 -11.49
CA VAL A 313 7.20 -1.14 -10.99
C VAL A 313 6.86 0.18 -11.66
N ASP A 314 7.80 1.13 -11.67
CA ASP A 314 7.57 2.46 -12.25
C ASP A 314 7.24 2.39 -13.74
N GLU A 315 7.98 1.58 -14.52
CA GLU A 315 7.66 1.35 -15.93
C GLU A 315 6.24 0.82 -16.10
N ASN A 316 5.83 -0.14 -15.28
CA ASN A 316 4.51 -0.75 -15.34
C ASN A 316 3.38 0.19 -14.88
N VAL A 317 3.63 1.10 -13.94
CA VAL A 317 2.73 2.23 -13.65
C VAL A 317 2.55 3.07 -14.90
N GLY A 318 3.64 3.40 -15.60
CA GLY A 318 3.60 4.14 -16.86
C GLY A 318 2.75 3.46 -17.94
N ARG A 319 2.81 2.13 -18.05
CA ARG A 319 1.98 1.34 -18.99
C ARG A 319 0.49 1.47 -18.69
N VAL A 320 0.10 1.45 -17.41
CA VAL A 320 -1.31 1.63 -17.01
C VAL A 320 -1.77 3.05 -17.29
N LEU A 321 -0.98 4.08 -16.91
CA LEU A 321 -1.32 5.47 -17.17
C LEU A 321 -1.48 5.74 -18.68
N LYS A 322 -0.54 5.24 -19.50
CA LYS A 322 -0.61 5.33 -20.96
C LYS A 322 -1.88 4.70 -21.52
N TYR A 323 -2.26 3.51 -21.03
CA TYR A 323 -3.50 2.87 -21.45
C TYR A 323 -4.74 3.73 -21.14
N LEU A 324 -4.80 4.36 -19.97
CA LEU A 324 -5.90 5.25 -19.61
C LEU A 324 -5.99 6.46 -20.55
N ASP A 325 -4.83 7.06 -20.89
CA ASP A 325 -4.75 8.20 -21.82
C ASP A 325 -5.24 7.81 -23.22
N GLU A 326 -4.67 6.75 -23.79
CA GLU A 326 -4.95 6.31 -25.16
C GLU A 326 -6.38 5.81 -25.37
N ASN A 327 -7.08 5.42 -24.29
CA ASN A 327 -8.46 4.94 -24.37
C ASN A 327 -9.50 5.96 -23.88
N GLY A 328 -9.10 7.23 -23.64
CA GLY A 328 -10.01 8.29 -23.20
C GLY A 328 -10.60 8.08 -21.82
N LEU A 329 -9.91 7.30 -20.95
CA LEU A 329 -10.37 6.97 -19.61
C LEU A 329 -9.79 7.89 -18.53
N ALA A 330 -8.68 8.57 -18.84
CA ALA A 330 -7.90 9.33 -17.86
C ALA A 330 -8.74 10.38 -17.12
N GLU A 331 -9.62 11.11 -17.82
CA GLU A 331 -10.43 12.21 -17.26
C GLU A 331 -11.52 11.78 -16.29
N ASN A 332 -11.95 10.51 -16.34
CA ASN A 332 -12.96 9.97 -15.43
C ASN A 332 -12.43 8.77 -14.61
N THR A 333 -11.13 8.77 -14.32
CA THR A 333 -10.50 7.68 -13.54
C THR A 333 -9.72 8.26 -12.37
N ILE A 334 -10.06 7.81 -11.17
CA ILE A 334 -9.24 7.99 -9.98
C ILE A 334 -8.09 6.98 -10.05
N VAL A 335 -6.86 7.46 -9.99
CA VAL A 335 -5.67 6.59 -9.88
C VAL A 335 -5.06 6.81 -8.51
N VAL A 336 -4.99 5.74 -7.74
CA VAL A 336 -4.33 5.69 -6.43
C VAL A 336 -3.08 4.85 -6.55
N TYR A 337 -1.95 5.34 -6.06
CA TYR A 337 -0.74 4.58 -5.86
C TYR A 337 -0.40 4.54 -4.38
N ALA A 338 -0.19 3.34 -3.84
CA ALA A 338 0.23 3.14 -2.45
C ALA A 338 1.04 1.84 -2.29
N SER A 339 1.64 1.65 -1.12
CA SER A 339 2.22 0.38 -0.67
C SER A 339 1.52 -0.12 0.58
N ASP A 340 1.59 -1.42 0.82
CA ASP A 340 0.97 -2.04 2.02
C ASP A 340 1.62 -1.60 3.33
N GLN A 341 2.90 -1.19 3.30
CA GLN A 341 3.62 -0.52 4.39
C GLN A 341 4.89 0.15 3.85
N GLY A 342 5.63 0.81 4.76
CA GLY A 342 6.99 1.26 4.51
C GLY A 342 8.00 0.12 4.57
N PHE A 343 9.28 0.44 4.41
CA PHE A 343 10.35 -0.54 4.36
C PHE A 343 11.69 0.10 4.72
N TYR A 344 12.58 -0.63 5.42
CA TYR A 344 13.93 -0.15 5.73
C TYR A 344 14.86 -0.37 4.55
N LEU A 345 15.54 0.68 4.14
CA LEU A 345 16.54 0.66 3.07
C LEU A 345 17.97 0.74 3.63
N GLY A 346 18.20 0.08 4.76
CA GLY A 346 19.48 0.07 5.47
C GLY A 346 19.51 0.98 6.69
N GLU A 347 18.48 1.79 6.93
CA GLU A 347 18.38 2.57 8.17
C GLU A 347 18.39 1.60 9.36
N HIS A 348 19.11 1.96 10.41
CA HIS A 348 19.38 1.12 11.60
C HIS A 348 20.11 -0.19 11.29
N GLY A 349 20.74 -0.32 10.12
CA GLY A 349 21.31 -1.58 9.65
C GLY A 349 20.27 -2.63 9.27
N TRP A 350 19.01 -2.26 9.12
CA TRP A 350 17.87 -3.16 8.90
C TRP A 350 17.43 -3.22 7.44
N PHE A 351 16.71 -4.27 7.14
CA PHE A 351 15.81 -4.44 6.01
C PHE A 351 14.47 -4.99 6.54
N ASP A 352 13.43 -5.13 5.70
CA ASP A 352 12.08 -5.52 6.12
C ASP A 352 11.29 -4.32 6.74
N LYS A 353 10.29 -4.56 7.59
CA LYS A 353 9.29 -3.64 8.13
C LYS A 353 8.95 -4.00 9.57
N ARG A 354 7.68 -3.95 10.01
CA ARG A 354 7.10 -4.44 11.28
C ARG A 354 7.10 -3.45 12.41
N TRP A 355 8.09 -2.58 12.50
CA TRP A 355 8.22 -1.58 13.57
C TRP A 355 7.27 -0.40 13.38
N ILE A 356 6.97 0.28 14.50
CA ILE A 356 6.24 1.56 14.49
C ILE A 356 7.12 2.74 14.01
N TYR A 357 8.42 2.55 13.75
CA TYR A 357 9.33 3.62 13.31
C TYR A 357 8.99 4.11 11.90
N GLU A 358 9.36 5.37 11.60
CA GLU A 358 8.92 6.08 10.39
C GLU A 358 9.14 5.29 9.10
N GLN A 359 10.27 4.62 8.94
CA GLN A 359 10.60 3.88 7.71
C GLN A 359 9.64 2.72 7.45
N SER A 360 9.11 2.13 8.51
CA SER A 360 8.21 0.98 8.43
C SER A 360 6.74 1.39 8.44
N VAL A 361 6.34 2.32 9.32
CA VAL A 361 4.93 2.69 9.50
C VAL A 361 4.42 3.64 8.42
N LYS A 362 5.31 4.39 7.76
CA LYS A 362 4.97 5.38 6.75
C LYS A 362 5.00 4.77 5.35
N THR A 363 3.92 4.94 4.61
CA THR A 363 3.73 4.38 3.27
C THR A 363 3.54 5.51 2.24
N PRO A 364 3.95 5.33 0.97
CA PRO A 364 3.61 6.30 -0.06
C PRO A 364 2.11 6.31 -0.34
N LEU A 365 1.59 7.49 -0.66
CA LEU A 365 0.23 7.67 -1.18
C LEU A 365 0.22 8.82 -2.19
N LEU A 366 -0.07 8.48 -3.45
CA LEU A 366 -0.30 9.43 -4.53
C LEU A 366 -1.72 9.22 -5.05
N VAL A 367 -2.46 10.31 -5.24
CA VAL A 367 -3.84 10.23 -5.75
C VAL A 367 -4.03 11.23 -6.87
N ARG A 368 -4.37 10.75 -8.06
CA ARG A 368 -4.85 11.57 -9.18
C ARG A 368 -6.36 11.40 -9.28
N TRP A 369 -7.09 12.47 -9.06
CA TRP A 369 -8.53 12.53 -9.29
C TRP A 369 -8.84 13.77 -10.11
N PRO A 370 -8.94 13.66 -11.44
CA PRO A 370 -9.15 14.79 -12.33
C PRO A 370 -10.36 15.65 -11.90
N LYS A 371 -10.22 16.97 -11.98
CA LYS A 371 -11.22 17.96 -11.58
C LYS A 371 -11.50 18.04 -10.06
N VAL A 372 -10.90 17.18 -9.24
CA VAL A 372 -11.02 17.17 -7.77
C VAL A 372 -9.70 17.51 -7.10
N THR A 373 -8.64 16.75 -7.39
CA THR A 373 -7.31 17.05 -6.85
C THR A 373 -6.66 18.19 -7.63
N LYS A 374 -6.06 19.15 -6.89
CA LYS A 374 -5.21 20.16 -7.51
C LYS A 374 -3.89 19.51 -7.96
N PRO A 375 -3.56 19.54 -9.26
CA PRO A 375 -2.33 18.95 -9.76
C PRO A 375 -1.08 19.50 -9.06
N GLY A 376 -0.15 18.61 -8.72
CA GLY A 376 1.12 18.93 -8.05
C GLY A 376 0.97 19.40 -6.60
N SER A 377 -0.19 19.22 -5.98
CA SER A 377 -0.39 19.58 -4.58
C SER A 377 0.20 18.54 -3.61
N VAL A 378 0.55 19.01 -2.41
CA VAL A 378 1.05 18.18 -1.32
C VAL A 378 0.12 18.31 -0.13
N CYS A 379 -0.33 17.20 0.43
CA CYS A 379 -1.13 17.12 1.63
C CYS A 379 -0.22 16.78 2.83
N GLU A 380 -0.20 17.65 3.84
CA GLU A 380 0.55 17.45 5.08
C GLU A 380 -0.31 16.83 6.21
N ALA A 381 -1.62 16.71 6.02
CA ALA A 381 -2.51 16.09 7.01
C ALA A 381 -2.23 14.58 7.12
N MET A 382 -2.48 14.01 8.30
CA MET A 382 -2.28 12.58 8.54
C MET A 382 -3.35 11.78 7.81
N ALA A 383 -2.91 10.89 6.91
CA ALA A 383 -3.72 9.87 6.27
C ALA A 383 -3.31 8.47 6.76
N SER A 384 -4.15 7.49 6.54
CA SER A 384 -3.86 6.10 6.91
C SER A 384 -4.39 5.13 5.84
N ASN A 385 -3.78 3.94 5.75
CA ASN A 385 -4.30 2.85 4.93
C ASN A 385 -5.74 2.45 5.34
N LEU A 386 -6.14 2.79 6.56
CA LEU A 386 -7.49 2.62 7.08
C LEU A 386 -8.53 3.47 6.32
N ASP A 387 -8.10 4.61 5.74
CA ASP A 387 -8.97 5.61 5.10
C ASP A 387 -9.33 5.28 3.64
N PHE A 388 -8.65 4.31 3.05
CA PHE A 388 -8.76 4.07 1.61
C PHE A 388 -10.14 3.55 1.22
N ALA A 389 -10.72 2.63 2.01
CA ALA A 389 -12.05 2.09 1.75
C ALA A 389 -13.13 3.19 1.74
N GLU A 390 -13.16 4.01 2.79
CA GLU A 390 -14.12 5.10 2.96
C GLU A 390 -13.97 6.14 1.85
N THR A 391 -12.73 6.45 1.47
CA THR A 391 -12.43 7.41 0.40
C THR A 391 -12.96 6.95 -0.94
N LEU A 392 -12.71 5.69 -1.30
CA LEU A 392 -13.13 5.13 -2.59
C LEU A 392 -14.65 4.95 -2.66
N LEU A 393 -15.29 4.58 -1.55
CA LEU A 393 -16.75 4.51 -1.46
C LEU A 393 -17.39 5.89 -1.61
N GLU A 394 -16.92 6.92 -0.87
CA GLU A 394 -17.44 8.28 -0.99
C GLU A 394 -17.23 8.84 -2.39
N ALA A 395 -16.05 8.65 -2.99
CA ALA A 395 -15.75 9.07 -4.34
C ALA A 395 -16.67 8.43 -5.39
N ALA A 396 -17.12 7.21 -5.13
CA ALA A 396 -18.09 6.48 -5.97
C ALA A 396 -19.55 6.84 -5.68
N GLY A 397 -19.83 7.72 -4.70
CA GLY A 397 -21.18 8.03 -4.25
C GLY A 397 -21.86 6.89 -3.47
N VAL A 398 -21.09 5.94 -2.96
CA VAL A 398 -21.57 4.80 -2.18
C VAL A 398 -21.51 5.14 -0.69
N LYS A 399 -22.60 4.84 0.01
CA LYS A 399 -22.68 5.10 1.46
C LYS A 399 -21.58 4.32 2.21
N VAL A 400 -20.78 5.04 2.97
CA VAL A 400 -19.77 4.46 3.86
C VAL A 400 -20.46 3.79 5.06
N PRO A 401 -20.20 2.51 5.34
CA PRO A 401 -20.71 1.82 6.51
C PRO A 401 -20.22 2.42 7.83
N ALA A 402 -21.11 2.48 8.82
CA ALA A 402 -20.81 3.10 10.12
C ALA A 402 -19.81 2.29 10.98
N ASP A 403 -19.54 1.05 10.62
CA ASP A 403 -18.61 0.17 11.32
C ASP A 403 -17.17 0.20 10.73
N MET A 404 -16.95 0.96 9.67
CA MET A 404 -15.63 1.33 9.19
C MET A 404 -15.01 2.38 10.14
N GLN A 405 -13.72 2.31 10.38
CA GLN A 405 -13.02 3.12 11.38
C GLN A 405 -12.13 4.21 10.78
N GLY A 406 -11.97 4.20 9.45
CA GLY A 406 -11.22 5.22 8.73
C GLY A 406 -12.02 6.52 8.56
N ARG A 407 -11.38 7.50 7.97
CA ARG A 407 -11.99 8.77 7.56
C ARG A 407 -11.76 8.99 6.08
N SER A 408 -12.79 9.33 5.34
CA SER A 408 -12.62 9.63 3.92
C SER A 408 -11.63 10.78 3.70
N LEU A 409 -10.69 10.57 2.79
CA LEU A 409 -9.71 11.57 2.36
C LEU A 409 -10.30 12.57 1.34
N VAL A 410 -11.57 12.44 0.94
CA VAL A 410 -12.20 13.31 -0.07
C VAL A 410 -12.08 14.79 0.27
N PRO A 411 -12.29 15.26 1.52
CA PRO A 411 -12.04 16.65 1.86
C PRO A 411 -10.59 17.07 1.60
N LEU A 412 -9.62 16.25 2.01
CA LEU A 412 -8.20 16.55 1.79
C LEU A 412 -7.87 16.59 0.28
N LEU A 413 -8.44 15.68 -0.50
CA LEU A 413 -8.27 15.64 -1.96
C LEU A 413 -8.83 16.87 -2.66
N LYS A 414 -9.86 17.51 -2.07
CA LYS A 414 -10.38 18.82 -2.49
C LYS A 414 -9.55 20.01 -2.00
N GLY A 415 -8.52 19.77 -1.19
CA GLY A 415 -7.68 20.81 -0.59
C GLY A 415 -8.23 21.38 0.72
N GLU A 416 -9.21 20.73 1.33
CA GLU A 416 -9.86 21.14 2.57
C GLU A 416 -9.36 20.28 3.72
N THR A 417 -8.89 20.88 4.82
CA THR A 417 -8.56 20.14 6.04
C THR A 417 -9.61 20.45 7.10
N PRO A 418 -10.50 19.50 7.43
CA PRO A 418 -11.49 19.68 8.49
C PRO A 418 -10.82 20.04 9.83
N GLN A 419 -11.45 20.92 10.63
CA GLN A 419 -10.88 21.36 11.92
C GLN A 419 -10.69 20.21 12.91
N ASP A 420 -11.53 19.20 12.84
CA ASP A 420 -11.51 17.99 13.64
C ASP A 420 -10.65 16.86 13.01
N TRP A 421 -9.82 17.19 11.99
CA TRP A 421 -8.97 16.18 11.38
C TRP A 421 -7.99 15.59 12.38
N ARG A 422 -7.71 14.28 12.25
CA ARG A 422 -6.84 13.58 13.21
C ARG A 422 -5.44 14.18 13.26
N THR A 423 -4.90 14.25 14.47
CA THR A 423 -3.51 14.65 14.75
C THR A 423 -2.67 13.51 15.32
N SER A 424 -3.30 12.38 15.58
CA SER A 424 -2.70 11.16 16.09
C SER A 424 -3.35 9.93 15.46
N PHE A 425 -2.65 8.80 15.45
CA PHE A 425 -3.25 7.52 15.11
C PHE A 425 -2.67 6.40 15.99
N TYR A 426 -3.43 5.30 16.08
CA TYR A 426 -3.05 4.10 16.79
C TYR A 426 -2.35 3.12 15.85
N TYR A 427 -1.24 2.54 16.31
CA TYR A 427 -0.51 1.46 15.63
C TYR A 427 -0.48 0.21 16.49
N HIS A 428 -0.55 -0.99 15.88
CA HIS A 428 -0.40 -2.24 16.61
C HIS A 428 0.17 -3.35 15.73
N TYR A 429 1.30 -3.92 16.16
CA TYR A 429 1.94 -5.08 15.58
C TYR A 429 1.79 -6.29 16.51
N TYR A 430 1.26 -7.41 15.98
CA TYR A 430 0.78 -8.55 16.79
C TYR A 430 1.64 -9.81 16.64
N GLU A 431 2.59 -9.88 15.69
CA GLU A 431 3.30 -11.11 15.35
C GLU A 431 4.61 -11.25 16.11
N PHE A 432 4.74 -12.31 16.90
CA PHE A 432 6.00 -12.70 17.54
C PHE A 432 5.95 -14.22 17.84
N PRO A 433 7.09 -14.98 17.69
CA PRO A 433 8.40 -14.49 17.25
C PRO A 433 8.46 -14.10 15.76
N GLY A 434 7.55 -14.57 14.92
CA GLY A 434 7.52 -14.25 13.49
C GLY A 434 8.87 -14.49 12.77
N PRO A 435 8.99 -14.07 11.51
CA PRO A 435 10.23 -14.29 10.74
C PRO A 435 11.45 -13.51 11.23
N HIS A 436 11.28 -12.39 11.96
CA HIS A 436 12.36 -11.48 12.34
C HIS A 436 12.46 -11.18 13.83
N ALA A 437 11.75 -11.95 14.66
CA ALA A 437 11.74 -11.79 16.11
C ALA A 437 11.47 -10.34 16.59
N VAL A 438 10.72 -9.55 15.78
CA VAL A 438 10.27 -8.22 16.19
C VAL A 438 9.18 -8.37 17.25
N ARG A 439 9.39 -7.75 18.39
CA ARG A 439 8.50 -7.85 19.56
C ARG A 439 7.15 -7.22 19.27
N LYS A 440 6.08 -7.81 19.82
CA LYS A 440 4.75 -7.21 19.75
C LYS A 440 4.76 -5.86 20.42
N HIS A 441 4.16 -4.89 19.78
CA HIS A 441 4.09 -3.54 20.33
C HIS A 441 2.89 -2.78 19.75
N TYR A 442 2.45 -1.81 20.50
CA TYR A 442 1.48 -0.82 20.05
C TYR A 442 1.90 0.57 20.48
N GLY A 443 1.29 1.58 19.89
CA GLY A 443 1.64 2.94 20.24
C GLY A 443 0.73 3.98 19.63
N VAL A 444 1.03 5.22 19.97
CA VAL A 444 0.44 6.41 19.35
C VAL A 444 1.51 7.15 18.57
N VAL A 445 1.16 7.55 17.35
CA VAL A 445 2.00 8.33 16.44
C VAL A 445 1.35 9.68 16.21
N GLU A 446 2.10 10.74 16.43
CA GLU A 446 1.81 12.11 16.07
C GLU A 446 2.90 12.63 15.12
N ARG A 447 2.72 13.82 14.55
CA ARG A 447 3.75 14.42 13.67
C ARG A 447 5.08 14.68 14.36
N ARG A 448 5.07 14.98 15.65
CA ARG A 448 6.27 15.28 16.43
C ARG A 448 6.66 14.19 17.40
N TYR A 449 5.70 13.53 18.00
CA TYR A 449 5.96 12.58 19.06
C TYR A 449 5.45 11.19 18.73
N LYS A 450 6.14 10.20 19.24
CA LYS A 450 5.75 8.80 19.16
C LYS A 450 5.94 8.16 20.52
N LEU A 451 4.94 7.39 20.99
CA LEU A 451 5.04 6.61 22.23
C LEU A 451 4.72 5.15 21.88
N VAL A 452 5.59 4.25 22.32
CA VAL A 452 5.55 2.81 21.97
C VAL A 452 5.57 1.98 23.25
N HIS A 453 4.74 0.96 23.32
CA HIS A 453 4.74 -0.05 24.36
C HIS A 453 5.01 -1.45 23.81
N PHE A 454 6.11 -2.05 24.19
CA PHE A 454 6.42 -3.46 24.00
C PHE A 454 5.85 -4.24 25.17
N TYR A 455 4.76 -4.99 24.97
CA TYR A 455 3.89 -5.46 26.04
C TYR A 455 4.03 -6.96 26.36
N GLU A 456 5.00 -7.65 25.78
CA GLU A 456 5.25 -9.05 26.11
C GLU A 456 5.88 -9.18 27.51
N PRO A 457 5.53 -10.21 28.31
CA PRO A 457 5.90 -10.29 29.72
C PRO A 457 7.41 -10.25 30.00
N ASP A 458 8.22 -10.75 29.08
CA ASP A 458 9.69 -10.77 29.21
C ASP A 458 10.39 -9.50 28.72
N VAL A 459 9.61 -8.55 28.19
CA VAL A 459 10.12 -7.25 27.69
C VAL A 459 9.48 -6.10 28.44
N ASN A 460 8.17 -5.90 28.36
CA ASN A 460 7.38 -4.84 29.02
C ASN A 460 8.09 -3.49 29.12
N GLU A 461 8.48 -2.94 27.99
CA GLU A 461 9.30 -1.73 27.87
C GLU A 461 8.54 -0.62 27.11
N TRP A 462 8.88 0.63 27.43
CA TRP A 462 8.35 1.80 26.75
C TRP A 462 9.45 2.57 26.07
N GLU A 463 9.15 3.05 24.86
CA GLU A 463 9.99 4.00 24.13
C GLU A 463 9.17 5.24 23.74
N MET A 464 9.81 6.39 23.70
CA MET A 464 9.23 7.66 23.28
C MET A 464 10.24 8.41 22.42
N TYR A 465 9.76 9.03 21.33
CA TYR A 465 10.62 9.79 20.42
C TYR A 465 10.07 11.19 20.19
N ASP A 466 10.95 12.20 20.14
CA ASP A 466 10.68 13.54 19.61
C ASP A 466 11.26 13.62 18.19
N LEU A 467 10.43 13.42 17.18
CA LEU A 467 10.83 13.34 15.76
C LEU A 467 11.39 14.67 15.22
N THR A 468 11.19 15.78 15.94
CA THR A 468 11.82 17.07 15.61
C THR A 468 13.29 17.10 16.07
N ALA A 469 13.57 16.54 17.24
CA ALA A 469 14.92 16.48 17.81
C ALA A 469 15.71 15.28 17.30
N ASP A 470 15.04 14.15 17.11
CA ASP A 470 15.59 12.87 16.64
C ASP A 470 14.71 12.26 15.54
N PRO A 471 14.77 12.78 14.31
CA PRO A 471 13.97 12.25 13.19
C PRO A 471 14.37 10.83 12.76
N LYS A 472 15.47 10.32 13.27
CA LYS A 472 15.97 8.95 13.00
C LYS A 472 15.62 7.94 14.10
N GLU A 473 14.93 8.38 15.16
CA GLU A 473 14.47 7.51 16.25
C GLU A 473 15.59 6.66 16.88
N LEU A 474 16.76 7.28 17.09
CA LEU A 474 17.95 6.60 17.62
C LEU A 474 17.95 6.52 19.15
N ARG A 475 17.30 7.47 19.81
CA ARG A 475 17.33 7.58 21.28
C ARG A 475 15.95 7.79 21.87
N SER A 476 15.51 6.82 22.65
CA SER A 476 14.28 6.97 23.43
C SER A 476 14.44 8.02 24.53
N VAL A 477 13.49 8.95 24.58
CA VAL A 477 13.38 10.00 25.62
C VAL A 477 12.32 9.67 26.68
N HIS A 478 11.81 8.45 26.71
CA HIS A 478 10.74 8.02 27.61
C HIS A 478 11.07 8.29 29.08
N ASN A 479 12.31 8.04 29.50
CA ASN A 479 12.78 8.22 30.87
C ASN A 479 13.42 9.58 31.14
N ASP A 480 13.48 10.47 30.16
CA ASP A 480 14.02 11.83 30.35
C ASP A 480 12.97 12.72 31.07
N PRO A 481 13.28 13.27 32.26
CA PRO A 481 12.36 14.14 33.01
C PRO A 481 11.87 15.36 32.22
N LYS A 482 12.64 15.85 31.26
CA LYS A 482 12.26 16.98 30.39
C LYS A 482 11.02 16.69 29.56
N TYR A 483 10.76 15.43 29.25
CA TYR A 483 9.62 14.99 28.46
C TYR A 483 8.45 14.43 29.30
N ALA A 484 8.52 14.50 30.63
CA ALA A 484 7.51 13.90 31.52
C ALA A 484 6.08 14.39 31.23
N LYS A 485 5.91 15.70 30.94
CA LYS A 485 4.60 16.27 30.58
C LYS A 485 4.06 15.69 29.27
N GLU A 486 4.89 15.61 28.24
CA GLU A 486 4.52 15.07 26.94
C GLU A 486 4.24 13.57 27.00
N ARG A 487 5.04 12.82 27.78
CA ARG A 487 4.79 11.40 28.05
C ARG A 487 3.41 11.18 28.64
N THR A 488 3.06 11.90 29.73
CA THR A 488 1.73 11.78 30.35
C THR A 488 0.60 12.11 29.38
N ARG A 489 0.79 13.13 28.53
CA ARG A 489 -0.18 13.48 27.49
C ARG A 489 -0.35 12.38 26.45
N LEU A 490 0.75 11.79 25.97
CA LEU A 490 0.73 10.71 24.98
C LEU A 490 0.15 9.41 25.56
N GLU A 491 0.42 9.10 26.84
CA GLU A 491 -0.20 7.97 27.55
C GLU A 491 -1.73 8.15 27.62
N ALA A 492 -2.19 9.36 27.93
CA ALA A 492 -3.62 9.68 27.95
C ALA A 492 -4.25 9.56 26.54
N GLU A 493 -3.57 10.05 25.51
CA GLU A 493 -4.02 9.96 24.12
C GLU A 493 -4.06 8.49 23.64
N LEU A 494 -3.03 7.71 23.94
CA LEU A 494 -3.00 6.28 23.63
C LEU A 494 -4.17 5.53 24.30
N LYS A 495 -4.46 5.84 25.56
CA LYS A 495 -5.61 5.27 26.29
C LYS A 495 -6.93 5.67 25.64
N ARG A 496 -7.07 6.95 25.23
CA ARG A 496 -8.26 7.45 24.53
C ARG A 496 -8.48 6.70 23.21
N LEU A 497 -7.43 6.60 22.38
CA LEU A 497 -7.49 5.90 21.11
C LEU A 497 -7.85 4.42 21.27
N ARG A 498 -7.24 3.73 22.23
CA ARG A 498 -7.57 2.32 22.49
C ARG A 498 -9.03 2.12 22.87
N ALA A 499 -9.59 3.03 23.68
CA ALA A 499 -11.01 2.99 24.06
C ALA A 499 -11.93 3.27 22.88
N GLU A 500 -11.67 4.34 22.11
CA GLU A 500 -12.45 4.74 20.95
C GLU A 500 -12.44 3.65 19.87
N LEU A 501 -11.28 3.09 19.57
CA LEU A 501 -11.10 2.04 18.58
C LEU A 501 -11.52 0.64 19.06
N LYS A 502 -12.00 0.52 20.30
CA LYS A 502 -12.43 -0.75 20.91
C LYS A 502 -11.33 -1.81 20.90
N VAL A 503 -10.09 -1.40 21.18
CA VAL A 503 -8.95 -2.33 21.22
C VAL A 503 -9.10 -3.25 22.42
N PRO A 504 -9.13 -4.59 22.24
CA PRO A 504 -9.26 -5.52 23.32
C PRO A 504 -8.02 -5.51 24.23
N GLU A 505 -8.18 -5.95 25.49
CA GLU A 505 -7.06 -6.12 26.42
C GLU A 505 -6.11 -7.26 26.02
N GLN A 506 -6.66 -8.29 25.40
CA GLN A 506 -5.90 -9.44 24.89
C GLN A 506 -5.86 -9.40 23.35
N ASP A 507 -4.75 -9.85 22.80
CA ASP A 507 -4.60 -9.98 21.34
C ASP A 507 -5.73 -10.83 20.75
N PRO A 508 -6.20 -10.49 19.54
CA PRO A 508 -7.17 -11.31 18.83
C PRO A 508 -6.62 -12.73 18.65
N LYS A 509 -7.43 -13.72 18.96
CA LYS A 509 -7.08 -15.12 18.68
C LYS A 509 -7.30 -15.39 17.19
N PRO A 510 -6.41 -16.18 16.55
CA PRO A 510 -6.69 -16.65 15.20
C PRO A 510 -8.07 -17.30 15.13
N PRO A 511 -8.83 -17.14 14.05
CA PRO A 511 -10.12 -17.80 13.90
C PRO A 511 -9.96 -19.31 14.07
N ALA A 512 -10.87 -19.92 14.80
CA ALA A 512 -10.88 -21.37 14.99
C ALA A 512 -10.87 -22.06 13.63
N LYS A 513 -10.05 -23.11 13.44
CA LYS A 513 -9.96 -23.86 12.19
C LYS A 513 -11.37 -24.22 11.72
N ALA A 514 -11.78 -23.70 10.57
CA ALA A 514 -12.99 -24.16 9.91
C ALA A 514 -12.82 -25.66 9.63
N ALA A 515 -13.65 -26.47 10.27
CA ALA A 515 -13.64 -27.92 10.10
C ALA A 515 -13.91 -28.22 8.60
N GLY A 516 -12.94 -28.80 7.89
CA GLY A 516 -13.17 -29.42 6.60
C GLY A 516 -12.44 -28.90 5.37
N VAL A 517 -11.59 -27.86 5.45
CA VAL A 517 -10.80 -27.46 4.27
C VAL A 517 -9.36 -27.97 4.41
N LYS A 518 -9.00 -29.00 3.65
CA LYS A 518 -7.61 -29.48 3.56
C LYS A 518 -6.74 -28.33 3.00
N PRO A 519 -5.63 -27.95 3.69
CA PRO A 519 -4.69 -27.00 3.11
C PRO A 519 -4.11 -27.58 1.82
N ALA A 520 -4.04 -26.78 0.77
CA ALA A 520 -3.23 -27.14 -0.40
C ALA A 520 -1.80 -27.41 0.08
N ALA A 521 -1.29 -28.59 -0.22
CA ALA A 521 -0.04 -29.10 0.31
C ALA A 521 1.11 -28.10 0.06
N ARG A 522 1.58 -27.48 1.13
CA ARG A 522 2.82 -26.71 1.17
C ARG A 522 3.97 -27.71 1.03
N LYS A 523 4.49 -27.91 -0.17
CA LYS A 523 5.80 -28.53 -0.32
C LYS A 523 6.84 -27.50 0.14
N THR A 524 7.21 -27.56 1.41
CA THR A 524 8.41 -26.91 1.91
C THR A 524 9.60 -27.66 1.33
N ASN A 525 10.38 -27.02 0.48
CA ASN A 525 11.73 -27.48 0.18
C ASN A 525 12.61 -27.21 1.41
N ALA A 526 12.52 -28.06 2.42
CA ALA A 526 13.55 -28.21 3.43
C ALA A 526 14.65 -29.05 2.79
N ALA A 527 15.65 -28.40 2.23
CA ALA A 527 16.90 -29.07 1.91
C ALA A 527 17.54 -29.46 3.25
N THR A 528 17.47 -30.72 3.56
CA THR A 528 18.13 -31.38 4.67
C THR A 528 19.63 -31.19 4.57
N ALA A 529 20.20 -30.33 5.39
CA ALA A 529 21.61 -30.35 5.75
C ALA A 529 21.81 -31.46 6.80
N GLY A 530 22.05 -32.65 6.33
CA GLY A 530 22.45 -33.80 7.15
C GLY A 530 23.73 -34.41 6.59
N ALA A 531 24.88 -33.83 6.90
CA ALA A 531 26.16 -34.51 6.76
C ALA A 531 26.75 -34.71 8.15
N LYS A 532 26.57 -35.90 8.69
CA LYS A 532 27.30 -36.41 9.86
C LYS A 532 28.78 -36.49 9.51
N ALA A 533 29.62 -35.71 10.19
CA ALA A 533 31.02 -36.01 10.32
C ALA A 533 31.15 -37.28 11.13
N LYS A 534 31.70 -38.35 10.57
CA LYS A 534 32.33 -39.45 11.29
C LYS A 534 33.84 -39.36 11.05
N ALA A 535 34.49 -39.42 12.17
CA ALA A 535 35.91 -39.38 12.37
C ALA A 535 36.71 -40.42 11.55
N LYS A 536 37.84 -40.01 11.07
CA LYS A 536 39.14 -40.58 11.43
C LYS A 536 40.21 -39.51 11.23
#